data_cd01849a3bba4da1503d9bc2a2d64f59
#
_entry.id   cd01849a3bba4da1503d9bc2a2d64f59
#
_cell.length_a   1.000
_cell.length_b   1.000
_cell.length_c   1.000
_cell.angle_alpha   90.00
_cell.angle_beta   90.00
_cell.angle_gamma   90.00
#
_symmetry.space_group_name_H-M   'P 1'
#
loop_
_entity.id
_entity.type
_entity.pdbx_description
1 polymer ?
#
loop_
_entity_poly.entity_id
_entity_poly.type
_entity_poly.pdbx_seq_one_letter_code
_entity_poly.pdbx_strand_id
1 'polypeptide(L)'
;MDITPEPLTQRMMQNNSTHTAAELPETRSVTTTQEPSTRWQRTVSSRATKKTLETQTGQRTAAPYVSPGPYLVEYPYEYHFTINEELKCKQEKPFVVLMVQVAPRNRAHRDVIRNSWGSEKLANNQVVALFFLLGMQTGDDAEQVHQQLLQESKEHHDLIQGDFVDCYKNLTIKTMVMLEWLNSYCSSAAYAMKIDSDMFLNVPNLVNLLLKAPRTNYMTGLVAHGGAVSREPKSKFYVPVDLVSDHFYPPYALGLGYILSLDLTTKLIEASRHIKPLYIEDAYLGLCMRHLGIRPTDPPNWNLFRVFPLKYSRCAYSKVIATTVPENMDRVKTWKDFKKPGRYC
;
A
#
# COMPACT_ATOMS: atom_id res chain seq x y z
N MET A 1 7.25 23.86 -26.54
CA MET A 1 6.87 24.52 -25.28
C MET A 1 6.35 23.40 -24.38
N ASP A 2 7.24 22.81 -23.61
CA ASP A 2 6.90 21.75 -22.65
C ASP A 2 6.30 22.39 -21.39
N ILE A 3 5.01 22.24 -21.24
CA ILE A 3 4.32 22.58 -19.99
C ILE A 3 4.32 21.31 -19.13
N THR A 4 5.34 21.17 -18.29
CA THR A 4 5.31 20.19 -17.20
C THR A 4 4.23 20.63 -16.20
N PRO A 5 3.19 19.84 -15.94
CA PRO A 5 2.19 20.20 -14.93
C PRO A 5 2.78 20.13 -13.54
N GLU A 6 2.61 21.18 -12.75
CA GLU A 6 2.94 21.21 -11.31
C GLU A 6 2.30 20.00 -10.58
N PRO A 7 3.07 19.27 -9.75
CA PRO A 7 2.52 18.15 -8.98
C PRO A 7 1.48 18.65 -7.96
N LEU A 8 0.36 17.95 -7.86
CA LEU A 8 -0.75 18.22 -6.93
C LEU A 8 -0.31 18.44 -5.47
N THR A 9 0.78 17.83 -5.07
CA THR A 9 1.42 17.97 -3.75
C THR A 9 1.85 19.39 -3.43
N GLN A 10 2.23 20.20 -4.41
CA GLN A 10 2.65 21.58 -4.19
C GLN A 10 1.44 22.47 -3.83
N ARG A 11 0.29 22.23 -4.44
CA ARG A 11 -0.97 22.92 -4.12
C ARG A 11 -1.54 22.54 -2.75
N MET A 12 -1.35 21.28 -2.30
CA MET A 12 -1.81 20.83 -0.99
C MET A 12 -1.03 21.45 0.17
N MET A 13 0.26 21.76 -0.02
CA MET A 13 1.09 22.40 1.02
C MET A 13 0.88 23.91 1.14
N GLN A 14 0.46 24.59 0.09
CA GLN A 14 0.21 26.04 0.12
C GLN A 14 -1.08 26.42 0.86
N ASN A 15 -2.09 25.52 0.90
CA ASN A 15 -3.37 25.79 1.58
C ASN A 15 -3.34 25.58 3.11
N ASN A 16 -2.29 25.03 3.68
CA ASN A 16 -2.18 24.78 5.12
C ASN A 16 -1.58 25.97 5.93
N SER A 17 -1.29 27.12 5.29
CA SER A 17 -0.60 28.23 5.96
C SER A 17 -1.52 29.35 6.52
N THR A 18 -2.83 29.25 6.34
CA THR A 18 -3.76 30.29 6.83
C THR A 18 -5.03 29.69 7.41
N HIS A 19 -5.01 29.28 8.67
CA HIS A 19 -6.19 29.32 9.54
C HIS A 19 -5.77 29.54 10.99
N THR A 20 -5.96 30.79 11.40
CA THR A 20 -5.99 31.27 12.79
C THR A 20 -7.22 30.70 13.50
N ALA A 21 -7.02 30.45 14.79
CA ALA A 21 -8.00 29.93 15.73
C ALA A 21 -9.28 30.79 15.80
N ALA A 22 -10.43 30.11 15.82
CA ALA A 22 -11.69 30.68 16.29
C ALA A 22 -12.34 29.71 17.29
N GLU A 23 -12.78 30.30 18.39
CA GLU A 23 -13.28 29.72 19.64
C GLU A 23 -14.54 28.88 19.50
N LEU A 24 -14.67 27.89 20.40
CA LEU A 24 -15.85 27.05 20.63
C LEU A 24 -16.88 27.78 21.54
N PRO A 25 -18.18 27.49 21.35
CA PRO A 25 -19.15 27.67 22.44
C PRO A 25 -19.57 26.34 23.06
N GLU A 26 -19.83 26.41 24.35
CA GLU A 26 -20.12 25.36 25.33
C GLU A 26 -21.49 24.67 25.16
N THR A 27 -21.47 23.44 25.53
CA THR A 27 -22.46 22.52 26.18
C THR A 27 -23.95 22.86 26.24
N ARG A 28 -24.75 21.85 25.89
CA ARG A 28 -26.00 21.50 26.60
C ARG A 28 -26.22 19.98 26.60
N SER A 29 -26.40 19.48 27.83
CA SER A 29 -26.82 18.13 28.17
C SER A 29 -28.31 17.88 27.92
N VAL A 30 -28.71 16.70 27.43
CA VAL A 30 -30.08 16.14 27.63
C VAL A 30 -30.03 14.62 27.66
N THR A 31 -30.31 14.11 28.84
CA THR A 31 -31.06 12.93 29.33
C THR A 31 -31.32 11.70 28.45
N THR A 32 -30.96 10.60 29.06
CA THR A 32 -31.31 9.18 28.94
C THR A 32 -32.78 8.88 28.63
N THR A 33 -33.06 7.92 27.73
CA THR A 33 -34.21 7.04 27.80
C THR A 33 -33.88 5.63 27.28
N GLN A 34 -34.47 4.66 27.95
CA GLN A 34 -34.25 3.22 27.98
C GLN A 34 -34.63 2.45 26.69
N GLU A 35 -34.03 1.27 26.60
CA GLU A 35 -34.30 0.18 25.66
C GLU A 35 -35.76 -0.37 25.71
N PRO A 36 -36.12 -1.20 24.68
CA PRO A 36 -36.43 -2.56 25.06
C PRO A 36 -35.78 -3.65 24.18
N SER A 37 -35.35 -4.67 24.87
CA SER A 37 -34.81 -5.94 24.39
C SER A 37 -35.85 -6.75 23.60
N THR A 38 -35.45 -7.32 22.46
CA THR A 38 -36.17 -8.47 21.87
C THR A 38 -35.19 -9.61 21.55
N ARG A 39 -35.38 -10.64 22.29
CA ARG A 39 -34.77 -11.97 22.26
C ARG A 39 -35.27 -12.73 21.01
N TRP A 40 -34.36 -13.12 20.09
CA TRP A 40 -34.70 -14.11 19.05
C TRP A 40 -34.06 -15.45 19.34
N GLN A 41 -34.95 -16.46 19.45
CA GLN A 41 -34.63 -17.86 19.72
C GLN A 41 -34.09 -18.52 18.43
N ARG A 42 -33.07 -19.34 18.62
CA ARG A 42 -32.52 -20.27 17.61
C ARG A 42 -33.54 -21.43 17.40
N THR A 43 -33.83 -21.69 16.13
CA THR A 43 -34.35 -23.00 15.73
C THR A 43 -33.32 -23.69 14.84
N VAL A 44 -32.80 -24.79 15.34
CA VAL A 44 -31.91 -25.70 14.61
C VAL A 44 -32.81 -26.69 13.84
N SER A 45 -32.64 -26.75 12.52
CA SER A 45 -33.21 -27.87 11.75
C SER A 45 -32.08 -28.48 10.90
N SER A 46 -31.71 -29.68 11.34
CA SER A 46 -30.80 -30.58 10.64
C SER A 46 -31.55 -31.33 9.53
N ARG A 47 -31.09 -31.21 8.28
CA ARG A 47 -31.39 -32.24 7.27
C ARG A 47 -30.21 -32.44 6.35
N ALA A 48 -29.46 -33.50 6.59
CA ALA A 48 -28.40 -33.97 5.71
C ALA A 48 -28.98 -34.64 4.47
N THR A 49 -28.63 -34.16 3.31
CA THR A 49 -28.78 -34.93 2.07
C THR A 49 -27.39 -35.02 1.41
N LYS A 50 -26.83 -36.24 1.43
CA LYS A 50 -25.66 -36.63 0.63
C LYS A 50 -25.99 -36.44 -0.84
N LYS A 51 -25.25 -35.56 -1.53
CA LYS A 51 -25.20 -35.51 -2.99
C LYS A 51 -23.77 -35.84 -3.42
N THR A 52 -23.66 -36.94 -4.14
CA THR A 52 -22.44 -37.45 -4.78
C THR A 52 -21.89 -36.40 -5.72
N LEU A 53 -20.62 -36.03 -5.52
CA LEU A 53 -19.90 -35.06 -6.35
C LEU A 53 -19.26 -35.83 -7.51
N GLU A 54 -19.82 -35.71 -8.70
CA GLU A 54 -19.16 -36.11 -9.94
C GLU A 54 -18.11 -35.04 -10.29
N THR A 55 -16.85 -35.46 -10.36
CA THR A 55 -15.71 -34.65 -10.73
C THR A 55 -15.75 -34.42 -12.24
N GLN A 56 -16.25 -33.28 -12.68
CA GLN A 56 -16.04 -32.78 -14.03
C GLN A 56 -14.79 -31.89 -14.04
N THR A 57 -13.66 -32.46 -14.46
CA THR A 57 -12.46 -31.71 -14.86
C THR A 57 -12.71 -31.07 -16.23
N GLY A 58 -13.38 -29.90 -16.23
CA GLY A 58 -13.43 -29.02 -17.38
C GLY A 58 -12.43 -27.89 -17.17
N GLN A 59 -11.35 -27.86 -17.96
CA GLN A 59 -10.50 -26.67 -18.11
C GLN A 59 -11.39 -25.51 -18.56
N ARG A 60 -11.77 -24.65 -17.63
CA ARG A 60 -12.30 -23.33 -17.95
C ARG A 60 -11.09 -22.50 -18.40
N THR A 61 -10.92 -22.31 -19.69
CA THR A 61 -10.12 -21.20 -20.21
C THR A 61 -10.77 -19.92 -19.69
N ALA A 62 -10.13 -19.25 -18.76
CA ALA A 62 -10.59 -17.95 -18.28
C ALA A 62 -10.73 -17.01 -19.49
N ALA A 63 -11.88 -16.36 -19.61
CA ALA A 63 -12.07 -15.34 -20.63
C ALA A 63 -10.98 -14.27 -20.45
N PRO A 64 -10.44 -13.69 -21.54
CA PRO A 64 -9.44 -12.64 -21.45
C PRO A 64 -9.97 -11.48 -20.59
N TYR A 65 -9.16 -11.00 -19.66
CA TYR A 65 -9.50 -9.82 -18.87
C TYR A 65 -9.83 -8.64 -19.77
N VAL A 66 -11.01 -8.09 -19.62
CA VAL A 66 -11.43 -6.84 -20.28
C VAL A 66 -11.49 -5.78 -19.20
N SER A 67 -10.63 -4.78 -19.27
CA SER A 67 -10.65 -3.66 -18.31
C SER A 67 -12.04 -3.01 -18.32
N PRO A 68 -12.69 -2.83 -17.16
CA PRO A 68 -14.04 -2.25 -17.06
C PRO A 68 -14.11 -0.76 -17.46
N GLY A 69 -12.97 -0.17 -17.82
CA GLY A 69 -12.85 1.22 -18.27
C GLY A 69 -11.87 2.03 -17.43
N PRO A 70 -11.61 3.29 -17.81
CA PRO A 70 -10.51 4.07 -17.26
C PRO A 70 -10.66 4.46 -15.77
N TYR A 71 -11.87 4.41 -15.23
CA TYR A 71 -12.14 4.83 -13.83
C TYR A 71 -12.69 3.72 -12.96
N LEU A 72 -13.11 2.63 -13.56
CA LEU A 72 -13.62 1.46 -12.86
C LEU A 72 -12.47 0.50 -12.55
N VAL A 73 -12.53 -0.11 -11.37
CA VAL A 73 -11.56 -1.10 -10.90
C VAL A 73 -12.31 -2.39 -10.64
N GLU A 74 -11.82 -3.48 -11.19
CA GLU A 74 -12.42 -4.81 -11.00
C GLU A 74 -11.97 -5.37 -9.64
N TYR A 75 -12.60 -4.87 -8.61
CA TYR A 75 -12.39 -5.34 -7.24
C TYR A 75 -13.70 -5.12 -6.43
N PRO A 76 -14.13 -6.05 -5.56
CA PRO A 76 -13.49 -7.35 -5.27
C PRO A 76 -13.62 -8.36 -6.42
N TYR A 77 -12.53 -9.12 -6.65
CA TYR A 77 -12.43 -10.22 -7.60
C TYR A 77 -11.44 -11.25 -7.05
N GLU A 78 -11.58 -12.51 -7.42
CA GLU A 78 -10.68 -13.58 -6.97
C GLU A 78 -9.41 -13.59 -7.85
N TYR A 79 -8.34 -12.98 -7.34
CA TYR A 79 -7.02 -12.98 -7.97
C TYR A 79 -6.17 -14.13 -7.42
N HIS A 80 -5.31 -14.69 -8.28
CA HIS A 80 -4.44 -15.81 -7.93
C HIS A 80 -2.97 -15.41 -8.05
N PHE A 81 -2.12 -16.10 -7.29
CA PHE A 81 -0.68 -15.86 -7.34
C PHE A 81 -0.03 -16.84 -8.34
N THR A 82 0.60 -16.30 -9.38
CA THR A 82 1.37 -17.06 -10.37
C THR A 82 2.81 -17.30 -9.93
N ILE A 83 3.35 -16.41 -9.08
CA ILE A 83 4.59 -16.58 -8.34
C ILE A 83 4.29 -16.23 -6.87
N ASN A 84 4.69 -17.10 -5.92
CA ASN A 84 4.36 -16.94 -4.52
C ASN A 84 5.50 -17.42 -3.60
N GLU A 85 5.61 -16.78 -2.43
CA GLU A 85 6.60 -17.09 -1.38
C GLU A 85 5.88 -17.40 -0.05
N GLU A 86 5.01 -18.40 -0.08
CA GLU A 86 4.04 -18.74 0.99
C GLU A 86 4.67 -19.01 2.35
N LEU A 87 5.89 -19.58 2.37
CA LEU A 87 6.53 -20.05 3.60
C LEU A 87 7.48 -19.03 4.22
N LYS A 88 7.91 -18.02 3.46
CA LYS A 88 9.00 -17.13 3.90
C LYS A 88 8.65 -16.38 5.19
N CYS A 89 7.47 -15.79 5.30
CA CYS A 89 7.06 -15.11 6.53
C CYS A 89 6.94 -16.06 7.73
N LYS A 90 6.47 -17.29 7.50
CA LYS A 90 6.39 -18.32 8.55
C LYS A 90 7.77 -18.73 9.06
N GLN A 91 8.75 -18.79 8.17
CA GLN A 91 10.14 -19.15 8.48
C GLN A 91 10.88 -17.99 9.16
N GLU A 92 10.82 -16.79 8.57
CA GLU A 92 11.57 -15.62 9.02
C GLU A 92 10.94 -14.90 10.22
N LYS A 93 9.60 -15.01 10.41
CA LYS A 93 8.82 -14.35 11.47
C LYS A 93 9.12 -12.84 11.54
N PRO A 94 8.92 -12.09 10.47
CA PRO A 94 9.33 -10.69 10.42
C PRO A 94 8.52 -9.82 11.38
N PHE A 95 9.18 -8.80 11.93
CA PHE A 95 8.55 -7.71 12.66
C PHE A 95 7.84 -6.75 11.69
N VAL A 96 8.47 -6.45 10.56
CA VAL A 96 7.92 -5.63 9.49
C VAL A 96 8.21 -6.26 8.14
N VAL A 97 7.20 -6.22 7.26
CA VAL A 97 7.27 -6.67 5.88
C VAL A 97 7.33 -5.47 4.95
N LEU A 98 8.38 -5.38 4.14
CA LEU A 98 8.52 -4.37 3.09
C LEU A 98 7.93 -4.93 1.80
N MET A 99 6.85 -4.32 1.32
CA MET A 99 6.16 -4.66 0.08
C MET A 99 6.46 -3.59 -0.97
N VAL A 100 7.39 -3.91 -1.88
CA VAL A 100 7.77 -3.00 -2.96
C VAL A 100 6.91 -3.26 -4.18
N GLN A 101 6.04 -2.32 -4.53
CA GLN A 101 5.30 -2.39 -5.78
C GLN A 101 6.20 -1.95 -6.94
N VAL A 102 6.33 -2.81 -7.95
CA VAL A 102 7.24 -2.59 -9.08
C VAL A 102 6.68 -3.26 -10.34
N ALA A 103 6.96 -2.68 -11.51
CA ALA A 103 6.52 -3.27 -12.78
C ALA A 103 7.31 -4.57 -13.08
N PRO A 104 6.69 -5.57 -13.74
CA PRO A 104 7.33 -6.85 -14.07
C PRO A 104 8.67 -6.70 -14.78
N ARG A 105 8.76 -5.83 -15.78
CA ARG A 105 9.98 -5.57 -16.57
C ARG A 105 11.10 -4.88 -15.79
N ASN A 106 10.82 -4.31 -14.63
CA ASN A 106 11.75 -3.42 -13.95
C ASN A 106 12.68 -4.17 -12.98
N ARG A 107 13.37 -5.21 -13.50
CA ARG A 107 14.39 -5.97 -12.74
C ARG A 107 15.49 -5.05 -12.19
N ALA A 108 15.90 -4.06 -12.98
CA ALA A 108 16.95 -3.13 -12.55
C ALA A 108 16.61 -2.41 -11.24
N HIS A 109 15.37 -1.99 -11.03
CA HIS A 109 14.94 -1.39 -9.77
C HIS A 109 14.95 -2.42 -8.61
N ARG A 110 14.53 -3.66 -8.85
CA ARG A 110 14.56 -4.72 -7.84
C ARG A 110 16.00 -5.02 -7.41
N ASP A 111 16.92 -5.14 -8.36
CA ASP A 111 18.33 -5.40 -8.08
C ASP A 111 19.01 -4.23 -7.36
N VAL A 112 18.68 -2.99 -7.71
CA VAL A 112 19.15 -1.80 -6.96
C VAL A 112 18.67 -1.86 -5.51
N ILE A 113 17.42 -2.23 -5.27
CA ILE A 113 16.88 -2.34 -3.91
C ILE A 113 17.54 -3.48 -3.14
N ARG A 114 17.69 -4.66 -3.73
CA ARG A 114 18.42 -5.80 -3.13
C ARG A 114 19.85 -5.44 -2.73
N ASN A 115 20.52 -4.62 -3.57
CA ASN A 115 21.89 -4.16 -3.35
C ASN A 115 22.00 -2.86 -2.55
N SER A 116 20.89 -2.36 -2.02
CA SER A 116 20.85 -1.16 -1.17
C SER A 116 20.04 -1.42 0.11
N TRP A 117 19.07 -0.60 0.42
CA TRP A 117 18.30 -0.70 1.66
C TRP A 117 17.53 -2.01 1.83
N GLY A 118 17.20 -2.71 0.75
CA GLY A 118 16.56 -4.04 0.80
C GLY A 118 17.49 -5.15 1.31
N SER A 119 18.81 -4.91 1.43
CA SER A 119 19.75 -5.83 2.07
C SER A 119 19.67 -5.83 3.60
N GLU A 120 19.01 -4.85 4.20
CA GLU A 120 18.85 -4.71 5.67
C GLU A 120 17.79 -5.68 6.20
N LYS A 121 18.20 -6.92 6.48
CA LYS A 121 17.32 -7.99 6.98
C LYS A 121 17.10 -7.94 8.49
N LEU A 122 17.91 -7.18 9.21
CA LEU A 122 17.83 -7.01 10.66
C LEU A 122 18.12 -5.55 11.02
N ALA A 123 17.23 -4.93 11.79
CA ALA A 123 17.43 -3.60 12.34
C ALA A 123 16.90 -3.55 13.78
N ASN A 124 17.71 -3.04 14.71
CA ASN A 124 17.37 -2.97 16.14
C ASN A 124 16.83 -4.30 16.70
N ASN A 125 17.45 -5.41 16.35
CA ASN A 125 17.08 -6.79 16.70
C ASN A 125 15.68 -7.21 16.19
N GLN A 126 15.14 -6.52 15.19
CA GLN A 126 13.88 -6.86 14.54
C GLN A 126 14.14 -7.37 13.13
N VAL A 127 13.50 -8.48 12.78
CA VAL A 127 13.59 -9.06 11.43
C VAL A 127 12.76 -8.24 10.47
N VAL A 128 13.34 -7.95 9.29
CA VAL A 128 12.73 -7.20 8.19
C VAL A 128 12.70 -8.10 6.97
N ALA A 129 11.51 -8.45 6.50
CA ALA A 129 11.33 -9.21 5.26
C ALA A 129 11.10 -8.25 4.09
N LEU A 130 11.63 -8.60 2.92
CA LEU A 130 11.44 -7.87 1.67
C LEU A 130 10.75 -8.75 0.64
N PHE A 131 9.73 -8.17 -0.02
CA PHE A 131 9.07 -8.75 -1.19
C PHE A 131 8.81 -7.70 -2.26
N PHE A 132 8.83 -8.13 -3.52
CA PHE A 132 8.42 -7.35 -4.68
C PHE A 132 7.08 -7.85 -5.18
N LEU A 133 6.08 -6.97 -5.22
CA LEU A 133 4.75 -7.29 -5.72
C LEU A 133 4.60 -6.83 -7.16
N LEU A 134 4.22 -7.75 -8.01
CA LEU A 134 4.09 -7.63 -9.46
C LEU A 134 2.68 -8.02 -9.90
N GLY A 135 2.21 -7.46 -11.02
CA GLY A 135 1.11 -8.03 -11.79
C GLY A 135 1.64 -8.75 -13.04
N MET A 136 0.73 -9.05 -13.98
CA MET A 136 1.05 -9.66 -15.27
C MET A 136 1.48 -8.60 -16.27
N GLN A 137 2.52 -8.93 -17.05
CA GLN A 137 2.89 -8.15 -18.21
C GLN A 137 1.96 -8.48 -19.39
N THR A 138 1.63 -7.48 -20.19
CA THR A 138 0.86 -7.64 -21.44
C THR A 138 1.72 -7.28 -22.65
N GLY A 139 1.33 -7.74 -23.84
CA GLY A 139 2.03 -7.51 -25.10
C GLY A 139 2.82 -8.74 -25.57
N ASP A 140 3.47 -8.61 -26.73
CA ASP A 140 4.09 -9.72 -27.48
C ASP A 140 5.23 -10.42 -26.71
N ASP A 141 5.84 -9.73 -25.75
CA ASP A 141 6.93 -10.26 -24.94
C ASP A 141 6.49 -10.70 -23.52
N ALA A 142 5.18 -10.77 -23.26
CA ALA A 142 4.65 -11.12 -21.94
C ALA A 142 5.18 -12.47 -21.45
N GLU A 143 5.20 -13.47 -22.30
CA GLU A 143 5.73 -14.81 -21.99
C GLU A 143 7.23 -14.77 -21.67
N GLN A 144 8.02 -14.03 -22.43
CA GLN A 144 9.46 -13.89 -22.20
C GLN A 144 9.71 -13.23 -20.82
N VAL A 145 8.96 -12.19 -20.49
CA VAL A 145 9.06 -11.52 -19.18
C VAL A 145 8.66 -12.47 -18.07
N HIS A 146 7.60 -13.27 -18.26
CA HIS A 146 7.17 -14.26 -17.26
C HIS A 146 8.25 -15.31 -16.99
N GLN A 147 8.89 -15.86 -18.03
CA GLN A 147 10.00 -16.82 -17.87
C GLN A 147 11.21 -16.20 -17.13
N GLN A 148 11.52 -14.92 -17.40
CA GLN A 148 12.57 -14.21 -16.67
C GLN A 148 12.21 -14.03 -15.19
N LEU A 149 10.94 -13.75 -14.87
CA LEU A 149 10.47 -13.64 -13.50
C LEU A 149 10.50 -14.97 -12.74
N LEU A 150 10.14 -16.07 -13.41
CA LEU A 150 10.27 -17.42 -12.83
C LEU A 150 11.72 -17.77 -12.49
N GLN A 151 12.66 -17.38 -13.35
CA GLN A 151 14.09 -17.56 -13.07
C GLN A 151 14.55 -16.67 -11.91
N GLU A 152 14.15 -15.40 -11.91
CA GLU A 152 14.47 -14.44 -10.84
C GLU A 152 13.90 -14.88 -9.48
N SER A 153 12.67 -15.41 -9.46
CA SER A 153 12.05 -15.95 -8.25
C SER A 153 12.86 -17.10 -7.64
N LYS A 154 13.34 -18.03 -8.48
CA LYS A 154 14.21 -19.13 -8.04
C LYS A 154 15.55 -18.66 -7.48
N GLU A 155 16.07 -17.52 -7.97
CA GLU A 155 17.35 -16.96 -7.53
C GLU A 155 17.24 -16.22 -6.19
N HIS A 156 16.12 -15.50 -5.98
CA HIS A 156 16.03 -14.51 -4.91
C HIS A 156 14.97 -14.81 -3.85
N HIS A 157 13.96 -15.61 -4.17
CA HIS A 157 12.86 -15.95 -3.24
C HIS A 157 12.21 -14.73 -2.59
N ASP A 158 11.92 -13.70 -3.40
CA ASP A 158 11.35 -12.44 -2.93
C ASP A 158 10.29 -11.85 -3.87
N LEU A 159 9.82 -12.63 -4.87
CA LEU A 159 8.80 -12.20 -5.80
C LEU A 159 7.42 -12.76 -5.45
N ILE A 160 6.42 -11.89 -5.56
CA ILE A 160 4.99 -12.23 -5.52
C ILE A 160 4.37 -11.66 -6.79
N GLN A 161 3.72 -12.51 -7.60
CA GLN A 161 3.04 -12.07 -8.81
C GLN A 161 1.58 -12.49 -8.77
N GLY A 162 0.67 -11.51 -8.88
CA GLY A 162 -0.76 -11.77 -9.08
C GLY A 162 -1.13 -11.80 -10.57
N ASP A 163 -2.26 -12.43 -10.92
CA ASP A 163 -2.76 -12.61 -12.28
C ASP A 163 -3.53 -11.38 -12.84
N PHE A 164 -3.50 -10.24 -12.13
CA PHE A 164 -4.01 -8.95 -12.65
C PHE A 164 -3.01 -8.28 -13.60
N VAL A 165 -3.50 -7.51 -14.56
CA VAL A 165 -2.66 -6.71 -15.48
C VAL A 165 -1.96 -5.59 -14.72
N ASP A 166 -0.62 -5.53 -14.79
CA ASP A 166 0.19 -4.48 -14.12
C ASP A 166 0.14 -3.17 -14.90
N CYS A 167 -0.68 -2.25 -14.46
CA CYS A 167 -0.78 -0.91 -15.04
C CYS A 167 -1.22 0.12 -13.99
N TYR A 168 -1.05 1.41 -14.31
CA TYR A 168 -1.40 2.50 -13.41
C TYR A 168 -2.87 2.46 -12.93
N LYS A 169 -3.80 2.03 -13.79
CA LYS A 169 -5.22 1.95 -13.45
C LYS A 169 -5.57 0.79 -12.53
N ASN A 170 -4.69 -0.17 -12.38
CA ASN A 170 -4.86 -1.36 -11.53
C ASN A 170 -4.03 -1.28 -10.23
N LEU A 171 -3.52 -0.11 -9.85
CA LEU A 171 -2.77 0.04 -8.59
C LEU A 171 -3.63 -0.28 -7.36
N THR A 172 -4.92 0.00 -7.40
CA THR A 172 -5.85 -0.40 -6.33
C THR A 172 -5.99 -1.92 -6.25
N ILE A 173 -6.12 -2.62 -7.38
CA ILE A 173 -6.11 -4.08 -7.43
C ILE A 173 -4.79 -4.59 -6.82
N LYS A 174 -3.67 -4.06 -7.28
CA LYS A 174 -2.33 -4.43 -6.79
C LYS A 174 -2.20 -4.28 -5.27
N THR A 175 -2.73 -3.18 -4.73
CA THR A 175 -2.72 -2.92 -3.29
C THR A 175 -3.66 -3.86 -2.53
N MET A 176 -4.85 -4.13 -3.05
CA MET A 176 -5.77 -5.06 -2.39
C MET A 176 -5.24 -6.50 -2.40
N VAL A 177 -4.65 -6.95 -3.52
CA VAL A 177 -3.95 -8.25 -3.62
C VAL A 177 -2.76 -8.31 -2.63
N MET A 178 -2.04 -7.19 -2.44
CA MET A 178 -1.01 -7.08 -1.39
C MET A 178 -1.60 -7.33 0.00
N LEU A 179 -2.73 -6.70 0.33
CA LEU A 179 -3.37 -6.87 1.64
C LEU A 179 -3.85 -8.31 1.84
N GLU A 180 -4.42 -8.94 0.82
CA GLU A 180 -4.84 -10.34 0.84
C GLU A 180 -3.66 -11.28 1.05
N TRP A 181 -2.54 -11.04 0.35
CA TRP A 181 -1.32 -11.82 0.53
C TRP A 181 -0.76 -11.70 1.95
N LEU A 182 -0.65 -10.48 2.46
CA LEU A 182 -0.17 -10.21 3.83
C LEU A 182 -1.06 -10.91 4.87
N ASN A 183 -2.37 -10.83 4.70
CA ASN A 183 -3.33 -11.49 5.59
C ASN A 183 -3.20 -13.01 5.57
N SER A 184 -2.95 -13.60 4.41
CA SER A 184 -2.91 -15.06 4.24
C SER A 184 -1.56 -15.67 4.64
N TYR A 185 -0.46 -15.02 4.30
CA TYR A 185 0.87 -15.62 4.42
C TYR A 185 1.79 -14.95 5.45
N CYS A 186 1.48 -13.72 5.88
CA CYS A 186 2.32 -12.94 6.80
C CYS A 186 1.58 -12.42 8.04
N SER A 187 0.45 -12.98 8.41
CA SER A 187 -0.42 -12.51 9.52
C SER A 187 0.28 -12.41 10.88
N SER A 188 1.41 -13.07 11.08
CA SER A 188 2.22 -13.00 12.32
C SER A 188 3.14 -11.77 12.39
N ALA A 189 3.35 -11.03 11.30
CA ALA A 189 4.13 -9.80 11.32
C ALA A 189 3.37 -8.70 12.10
N ALA A 190 4.10 -7.75 12.67
CA ALA A 190 3.47 -6.65 13.39
C ALA A 190 3.00 -5.54 12.45
N TYR A 191 3.77 -5.28 11.40
CA TYR A 191 3.54 -4.22 10.44
C TYR A 191 3.89 -4.65 9.03
N ALA A 192 3.30 -3.96 8.05
CA ALA A 192 3.78 -3.93 6.69
C ALA A 192 4.02 -2.48 6.23
N MET A 193 4.95 -2.29 5.32
CA MET A 193 5.17 -1.03 4.62
C MET A 193 5.06 -1.26 3.12
N LYS A 194 4.07 -0.64 2.48
CA LYS A 194 4.08 -0.46 1.02
C LYS A 194 5.05 0.66 0.70
N ILE A 195 5.92 0.45 -0.27
CA ILE A 195 6.87 1.47 -0.72
C ILE A 195 7.11 1.35 -2.23
N ASP A 196 7.24 2.49 -2.91
CA ASP A 196 7.54 2.53 -4.33
C ASP A 196 9.01 2.20 -4.62
N SER A 197 9.26 1.67 -5.80
CA SER A 197 10.60 1.18 -6.19
C SER A 197 11.63 2.27 -6.49
N ASP A 198 11.22 3.53 -6.54
CA ASP A 198 12.06 4.71 -6.77
C ASP A 198 12.39 5.47 -5.47
N MET A 199 12.15 4.85 -4.32
CA MET A 199 12.40 5.44 -3.01
C MET A 199 13.74 5.00 -2.41
N PHE A 200 14.31 5.86 -1.56
CA PHE A 200 15.28 5.49 -0.53
C PHE A 200 14.55 5.18 0.78
N LEU A 201 14.98 4.15 1.49
CA LEU A 201 14.46 3.78 2.79
C LEU A 201 15.59 3.66 3.82
N ASN A 202 15.42 4.32 4.97
CA ASN A 202 16.26 4.15 6.14
C ASN A 202 15.58 3.13 7.09
N VAL A 203 15.92 1.85 6.91
CA VAL A 203 15.30 0.74 7.65
C VAL A 203 15.48 0.86 9.16
N PRO A 204 16.65 1.24 9.73
CA PRO A 204 16.77 1.51 11.16
C PRO A 204 15.82 2.57 11.68
N ASN A 205 15.63 3.68 10.97
CA ASN A 205 14.68 4.73 11.38
C ASN A 205 13.24 4.25 11.31
N LEU A 206 12.88 3.47 10.27
CA LEU A 206 11.58 2.82 10.17
C LEU A 206 11.31 1.94 11.41
N VAL A 207 12.23 1.04 11.72
CA VAL A 207 12.07 0.12 12.86
C VAL A 207 12.00 0.90 14.18
N ASN A 208 12.80 1.95 14.36
CA ASN A 208 12.75 2.83 15.53
C ASN A 208 11.37 3.50 15.72
N LEU A 209 10.75 3.94 14.63
CA LEU A 209 9.37 4.44 14.66
C LEU A 209 8.39 3.35 15.10
N LEU A 210 8.49 2.16 14.50
CA LEU A 210 7.55 1.06 14.70
C LEU A 210 7.65 0.41 16.09
N LEU A 211 8.79 0.44 16.73
CA LEU A 211 8.95 -0.04 18.12
C LEU A 211 8.10 0.74 19.12
N LYS A 212 7.71 1.98 18.79
CA LYS A 212 6.91 2.88 19.63
C LYS A 212 5.48 3.04 19.10
N ALA A 213 5.15 2.47 17.95
CA ALA A 213 3.88 2.65 17.27
C ALA A 213 2.78 1.70 17.82
N PRO A 214 1.50 2.07 17.71
CA PRO A 214 0.38 1.19 18.00
C PRO A 214 0.41 -0.07 17.15
N ARG A 215 0.05 -1.22 17.72
CA ARG A 215 0.03 -2.53 17.06
C ARG A 215 -1.27 -2.82 16.33
N THR A 216 -2.27 -1.96 16.49
CA THR A 216 -3.61 -2.13 15.92
C THR A 216 -4.16 -0.80 15.45
N ASN A 217 -4.99 -0.82 14.39
CA ASN A 217 -5.65 0.36 13.81
C ASN A 217 -4.67 1.49 13.45
N TYR A 218 -3.46 1.13 13.06
CA TYR A 218 -2.39 2.09 12.80
C TYR A 218 -2.01 2.11 11.33
N MET A 219 -2.11 3.27 10.70
CA MET A 219 -1.56 3.58 9.39
C MET A 219 -0.87 4.93 9.46
N THR A 220 0.35 5.03 8.94
CA THR A 220 1.13 6.27 8.87
C THR A 220 2.00 6.32 7.62
N GLY A 221 2.51 7.50 7.36
CA GLY A 221 3.34 7.85 6.20
C GLY A 221 3.33 9.35 6.05
N LEU A 222 3.43 9.88 4.83
CA LEU A 222 3.08 11.27 4.59
C LEU A 222 1.56 11.36 4.43
N VAL A 223 0.86 11.85 5.47
CA VAL A 223 -0.61 11.92 5.48
C VAL A 223 -1.09 13.19 4.79
N ALA A 224 -1.91 13.04 3.76
CA ALA A 224 -2.60 14.14 3.09
C ALA A 224 -3.90 14.48 3.83
N HIS A 225 -4.10 15.74 4.16
CA HIS A 225 -5.32 16.27 4.74
C HIS A 225 -6.00 17.20 3.73
N GLY A 226 -7.28 16.98 3.42
CA GLY A 226 -8.05 17.82 2.52
C GLY A 226 -7.60 17.75 1.05
N GLY A 227 -7.12 16.60 0.60
CA GLY A 227 -6.80 16.36 -0.80
C GLY A 227 -8.01 16.58 -1.70
N ALA A 228 -7.93 17.52 -2.65
CA ALA A 228 -9.02 17.80 -3.56
C ALA A 228 -9.25 16.65 -4.55
N VAL A 229 -10.53 16.28 -4.77
CA VAL A 229 -10.90 15.32 -5.81
C VAL A 229 -10.83 16.03 -7.16
N SER A 230 -9.90 15.60 -8.02
CA SER A 230 -9.71 16.22 -9.33
C SER A 230 -10.91 15.99 -10.24
N ARG A 231 -11.51 17.08 -10.73
CA ARG A 231 -12.61 17.08 -11.70
C ARG A 231 -12.15 17.49 -13.11
N GLU A 232 -10.86 17.72 -13.30
CA GLU A 232 -10.28 18.03 -14.60
C GLU A 232 -10.16 16.75 -15.44
N PRO A 233 -10.92 16.60 -16.55
CA PRO A 233 -10.95 15.36 -17.34
C PRO A 233 -9.59 14.94 -17.93
N LYS A 234 -8.69 15.90 -18.16
CA LYS A 234 -7.33 15.63 -18.68
C LYS A 234 -6.34 15.24 -17.58
N SER A 235 -6.71 15.39 -16.32
CA SER A 235 -5.84 14.99 -15.20
C SER A 235 -5.75 13.47 -15.11
N LYS A 236 -4.54 12.96 -14.88
CA LYS A 236 -4.36 11.54 -14.54
C LYS A 236 -5.04 11.14 -13.23
N PHE A 237 -5.47 12.12 -12.42
CA PHE A 237 -6.18 11.94 -11.15
C PHE A 237 -7.68 12.28 -11.27
N TYR A 238 -8.23 12.40 -12.48
CA TYR A 238 -9.64 12.67 -12.66
C TYR A 238 -10.51 11.58 -12.06
N VAL A 239 -11.51 11.99 -11.26
CA VAL A 239 -12.52 11.09 -10.70
C VAL A 239 -13.91 11.68 -10.94
N PRO A 240 -14.84 10.96 -11.58
CA PRO A 240 -16.20 11.43 -11.81
C PRO A 240 -16.99 11.57 -10.49
N VAL A 241 -18.01 12.45 -10.49
CA VAL A 241 -18.81 12.76 -9.28
C VAL A 241 -19.62 11.58 -8.79
N ASP A 242 -20.10 10.73 -9.68
CA ASP A 242 -20.85 9.51 -9.38
C ASP A 242 -20.00 8.41 -8.71
N LEU A 243 -18.69 8.48 -8.83
CA LEU A 243 -17.76 7.58 -8.13
C LEU A 243 -17.39 8.13 -6.73
N VAL A 244 -17.08 9.41 -6.62
CA VAL A 244 -16.81 10.11 -5.36
C VAL A 244 -17.50 11.47 -5.42
N SER A 245 -18.60 11.65 -4.67
CA SER A 245 -19.38 12.90 -4.67
C SER A 245 -18.70 14.02 -3.87
N ASP A 246 -17.87 13.69 -2.90
CA ASP A 246 -17.16 14.65 -2.05
C ASP A 246 -16.19 15.53 -2.88
N HIS A 247 -16.02 16.80 -2.47
CA HIS A 247 -15.03 17.70 -3.06
C HIS A 247 -13.59 17.38 -2.59
N PHE A 248 -13.46 16.78 -1.41
CA PHE A 248 -12.19 16.43 -0.81
C PHE A 248 -12.18 14.97 -0.36
N TYR A 249 -11.04 14.32 -0.50
CA TYR A 249 -10.82 13.02 0.10
C TYR A 249 -10.73 13.12 1.63
N PRO A 250 -11.12 12.07 2.36
CA PRO A 250 -10.73 11.95 3.77
C PRO A 250 -9.20 11.92 3.89
N PRO A 251 -8.64 12.09 5.09
CA PRO A 251 -7.20 11.90 5.28
C PRO A 251 -6.73 10.54 4.78
N TYR A 252 -5.60 10.49 4.07
CA TYR A 252 -4.99 9.28 3.57
C TYR A 252 -3.46 9.39 3.54
N ALA A 253 -2.77 8.27 3.71
CA ALA A 253 -1.31 8.22 3.59
C ALA A 253 -0.92 8.07 2.12
N LEU A 254 -0.01 8.93 1.63
CA LEU A 254 0.37 8.98 0.21
C LEU A 254 1.04 7.70 -0.26
N GLY A 255 0.70 7.29 -1.48
CA GLY A 255 1.10 6.03 -2.10
C GLY A 255 2.60 5.84 -2.30
N LEU A 256 3.43 6.89 -2.22
CA LEU A 256 4.90 6.75 -2.31
C LEU A 256 5.49 5.81 -1.23
N GLY A 257 4.82 5.75 -0.06
CA GLY A 257 5.21 4.83 1.01
C GLY A 257 4.39 5.07 2.27
N TYR A 258 3.66 4.05 2.69
CA TYR A 258 2.91 4.05 3.93
C TYR A 258 3.08 2.74 4.70
N ILE A 259 2.89 2.83 6.00
CA ILE A 259 3.02 1.73 6.94
C ILE A 259 1.64 1.44 7.53
N LEU A 260 1.34 0.17 7.74
CA LEU A 260 0.12 -0.28 8.41
C LEU A 260 0.42 -1.39 9.42
N SER A 261 -0.35 -1.41 10.53
CA SER A 261 -0.41 -2.57 11.43
C SER A 261 -1.15 -3.71 10.74
N LEU A 262 -0.72 -4.96 10.94
CA LEU A 262 -1.23 -6.10 10.15
C LEU A 262 -2.72 -6.39 10.36
N ASP A 263 -3.30 -5.99 11.48
CA ASP A 263 -4.75 -6.10 11.70
C ASP A 263 -5.58 -5.27 10.71
N LEU A 264 -5.00 -4.21 10.13
CA LEU A 264 -5.66 -3.42 9.10
C LEU A 264 -5.83 -4.17 7.77
N THR A 265 -5.05 -5.20 7.48
CA THR A 265 -5.21 -5.97 6.24
C THR A 265 -6.62 -6.56 6.15
N THR A 266 -7.05 -7.32 7.15
CA THR A 266 -8.40 -7.90 7.21
C THR A 266 -9.49 -6.83 7.20
N LYS A 267 -9.31 -5.75 7.96
CA LYS A 267 -10.29 -4.66 8.07
C LYS A 267 -10.48 -3.92 6.75
N LEU A 268 -9.37 -3.62 6.04
CA LEU A 268 -9.42 -2.92 4.76
C LEU A 268 -10.02 -3.81 3.65
N ILE A 269 -9.70 -5.11 3.64
CA ILE A 269 -10.33 -6.08 2.73
C ILE A 269 -11.85 -6.13 2.97
N GLU A 270 -12.30 -6.17 4.22
CA GLU A 270 -13.73 -6.17 4.51
C GLU A 270 -14.39 -4.84 4.14
N ALA A 271 -13.77 -3.69 4.50
CA ALA A 271 -14.28 -2.37 4.15
C ALA A 271 -14.40 -2.16 2.63
N SER A 272 -13.48 -2.74 1.84
CA SER A 272 -13.48 -2.63 0.38
C SER A 272 -14.73 -3.20 -0.27
N ARG A 273 -15.43 -4.13 0.37
CA ARG A 273 -16.71 -4.68 -0.12
C ARG A 273 -17.86 -3.68 -0.08
N HIS A 274 -17.71 -2.61 0.70
CA HIS A 274 -18.73 -1.58 0.91
C HIS A 274 -18.41 -0.25 0.20
N ILE A 275 -17.21 -0.11 -0.36
CA ILE A 275 -16.73 1.13 -0.99
C ILE A 275 -16.46 0.88 -2.46
N LYS A 276 -17.07 1.67 -3.34
CA LYS A 276 -16.78 1.59 -4.78
C LYS A 276 -15.29 1.84 -5.01
N PRO A 277 -14.56 0.89 -5.61
CA PRO A 277 -13.14 1.06 -5.83
C PRO A 277 -12.86 2.11 -6.89
N LEU A 278 -11.85 2.92 -6.63
CA LEU A 278 -11.31 3.88 -7.59
C LEU A 278 -9.82 3.56 -7.82
N TYR A 279 -9.29 3.96 -8.96
CA TYR A 279 -7.93 3.60 -9.36
C TYR A 279 -6.81 4.38 -8.65
N ILE A 280 -7.14 5.41 -7.86
CA ILE A 280 -6.20 6.16 -7.02
C ILE A 280 -6.12 5.43 -5.68
N GLU A 281 -5.16 4.54 -5.54
CA GLU A 281 -5.11 3.49 -4.52
C GLU A 281 -5.04 4.03 -3.09
N ASP A 282 -4.22 5.06 -2.87
CA ASP A 282 -4.01 5.67 -1.56
C ASP A 282 -5.25 6.44 -1.09
N ALA A 283 -5.89 7.18 -1.97
CA ALA A 283 -7.17 7.84 -1.70
C ALA A 283 -8.28 6.80 -1.43
N TYR A 284 -8.28 5.68 -2.18
CA TYR A 284 -9.20 4.57 -1.93
C TYR A 284 -9.04 3.97 -0.54
N LEU A 285 -7.81 3.72 -0.11
CA LEU A 285 -7.54 3.27 1.26
C LEU A 285 -8.04 4.30 2.29
N GLY A 286 -7.90 5.60 2.02
CA GLY A 286 -8.48 6.66 2.86
C GLY A 286 -9.99 6.56 3.00
N LEU A 287 -10.71 6.24 1.90
CA LEU A 287 -12.15 6.00 1.90
C LEU A 287 -12.53 4.77 2.74
N CYS A 288 -11.77 3.67 2.59
CA CYS A 288 -11.96 2.45 3.40
C CYS A 288 -11.69 2.72 4.88
N MET A 289 -10.64 3.46 5.22
CA MET A 289 -10.34 3.85 6.60
C MET A 289 -11.44 4.73 7.21
N ARG A 290 -11.99 5.68 6.44
CA ARG A 290 -13.15 6.49 6.85
C ARG A 290 -14.36 5.61 7.16
N HIS A 291 -14.64 4.61 6.31
CA HIS A 291 -15.74 3.65 6.55
C HIS A 291 -15.57 2.89 7.86
N LEU A 292 -14.34 2.52 8.19
CA LEU A 292 -14.00 1.83 9.45
C LEU A 292 -14.01 2.77 10.67
N GLY A 293 -14.16 4.08 10.50
CA GLY A 293 -14.00 5.07 11.58
C GLY A 293 -12.56 5.21 12.07
N ILE A 294 -11.56 4.74 11.30
CA ILE A 294 -10.13 4.80 11.63
C ILE A 294 -9.49 5.94 10.82
N ARG A 295 -8.67 6.76 11.46
CA ARG A 295 -7.90 7.81 10.78
C ARG A 295 -6.44 7.41 10.65
N PRO A 296 -5.79 7.70 9.52
CA PRO A 296 -4.33 7.64 9.45
C PRO A 296 -3.70 8.54 10.51
N THR A 297 -2.61 8.09 11.08
CA THR A 297 -1.85 8.80 12.11
C THR A 297 -0.75 9.63 11.47
N ASP A 298 -0.69 10.91 11.75
CA ASP A 298 0.42 11.75 11.30
C ASP A 298 1.75 11.24 11.87
N PRO A 299 2.83 11.27 11.10
CA PRO A 299 4.14 10.92 11.61
C PRO A 299 4.58 11.95 12.67
N PRO A 300 5.40 11.56 13.64
CA PRO A 300 5.85 12.49 14.71
C PRO A 300 6.63 13.69 14.16
N ASN A 301 7.11 13.60 12.94
CA ASN A 301 7.75 14.69 12.19
C ASN A 301 7.50 14.50 10.70
N TRP A 302 6.95 15.50 10.04
CA TRP A 302 6.67 15.54 8.60
C TRP A 302 7.91 15.29 7.73
N ASN A 303 9.08 15.66 8.21
CA ASN A 303 10.33 15.47 7.49
C ASN A 303 10.79 14.01 7.43
N LEU A 304 10.12 13.08 8.13
CA LEU A 304 10.46 11.66 8.07
C LEU A 304 10.11 11.02 6.72
N PHE A 305 9.10 11.55 6.03
CA PHE A 305 8.67 11.07 4.70
C PHE A 305 8.69 12.23 3.72
N ARG A 306 9.43 12.09 2.61
CA ARG A 306 9.65 13.17 1.66
C ARG A 306 9.16 12.79 0.26
N VAL A 307 8.20 13.57 -0.27
CA VAL A 307 7.70 13.44 -1.65
C VAL A 307 8.72 13.91 -2.66
N PHE A 308 9.39 15.04 -2.36
CA PHE A 308 10.40 15.61 -3.25
C PHE A 308 11.78 15.08 -2.91
N PRO A 309 12.60 14.81 -3.94
CA PRO A 309 13.96 14.34 -3.73
C PRO A 309 14.76 15.27 -2.80
N LEU A 310 15.35 14.68 -1.77
CA LEU A 310 16.24 15.39 -0.87
C LEU A 310 17.65 15.41 -1.47
N LYS A 311 18.31 16.57 -1.47
CA LYS A 311 19.72 16.62 -1.85
C LYS A 311 20.52 15.68 -0.96
N TYR A 312 21.22 14.75 -1.57
CA TYR A 312 21.95 13.74 -0.82
C TYR A 312 23.06 14.35 0.03
N SER A 313 23.06 14.01 1.28
CA SER A 313 24.21 13.96 2.19
C SER A 313 23.91 12.88 3.24
N ARG A 314 24.96 12.25 3.78
CA ARG A 314 24.79 11.25 4.86
C ARG A 314 23.94 11.80 6.01
N CYS A 315 24.21 13.05 6.40
CA CYS A 315 23.46 13.74 7.46
C CYS A 315 21.99 13.93 7.13
N ALA A 316 21.64 14.36 5.91
CA ALA A 316 20.28 14.56 5.50
C ALA A 316 19.49 13.23 5.46
N TYR A 317 20.08 12.20 4.85
CA TYR A 317 19.46 10.88 4.69
C TYR A 317 19.36 10.10 6.02
N SER A 318 20.21 10.38 7.01
CA SER A 318 20.08 9.78 8.35
C SER A 318 18.87 10.31 9.15
N LYS A 319 18.27 11.42 8.75
CA LYS A 319 17.15 12.07 9.45
C LYS A 319 15.77 11.70 8.89
N VAL A 320 15.70 11.00 7.76
CA VAL A 320 14.44 10.59 7.13
C VAL A 320 14.18 9.09 7.33
N ILE A 321 12.93 8.66 7.15
CA ILE A 321 12.56 7.26 6.97
C ILE A 321 12.57 6.95 5.48
N ALA A 322 11.82 7.71 4.68
CA ALA A 322 11.76 7.51 3.24
C ALA A 322 11.81 8.84 2.48
N THR A 323 12.46 8.82 1.32
CA THR A 323 12.48 9.96 0.39
C THR A 323 12.52 9.46 -1.05
N THR A 324 11.82 10.15 -1.94
CA THR A 324 11.99 9.98 -3.38
C THR A 324 13.44 10.26 -3.75
N VAL A 325 13.97 9.55 -4.71
CA VAL A 325 15.35 9.76 -5.21
C VAL A 325 15.32 10.34 -6.62
N PRO A 326 16.31 11.20 -6.99
CA PRO A 326 16.44 11.65 -8.37
C PRO A 326 16.68 10.47 -9.33
N GLU A 327 16.10 10.50 -10.54
CA GLU A 327 16.25 9.43 -11.54
C GLU A 327 17.70 9.14 -11.90
N ASN A 328 18.54 10.19 -11.97
CA ASN A 328 19.97 10.09 -12.31
C ASN A 328 20.87 9.70 -11.13
N MET A 329 20.29 9.37 -9.95
CA MET A 329 21.08 8.98 -8.79
C MET A 329 21.56 7.54 -8.91
N ASP A 330 22.87 7.31 -8.77
CA ASP A 330 23.40 5.98 -8.51
C ASP A 330 23.06 5.56 -7.07
N ARG A 331 21.93 4.85 -6.92
CA ARG A 331 21.38 4.48 -5.62
C ARG A 331 22.27 3.49 -4.87
N VAL A 332 22.96 2.59 -5.57
CA VAL A 332 23.87 1.61 -4.95
C VAL A 332 25.12 2.30 -4.42
N LYS A 333 25.72 3.21 -5.20
CA LYS A 333 26.87 4.01 -4.75
C LYS A 333 26.50 4.91 -3.58
N THR A 334 25.34 5.56 -3.67
CA THR A 334 24.79 6.40 -2.59
C THR A 334 24.57 5.59 -1.31
N TRP A 335 24.03 4.38 -1.43
CA TRP A 335 23.85 3.47 -0.30
C TRP A 335 25.18 3.07 0.34
N LYS A 336 26.16 2.67 -0.46
CA LYS A 336 27.52 2.35 0.02
C LYS A 336 28.15 3.53 0.77
N ASP A 337 27.99 4.75 0.26
CA ASP A 337 28.46 5.95 0.94
C ASP A 337 27.69 6.22 2.23
N PHE A 338 26.36 6.09 2.21
CA PHE A 338 25.52 6.25 3.39
C PHE A 338 25.92 5.29 4.53
N LYS A 339 26.27 4.04 4.20
CA LYS A 339 26.65 2.99 5.17
C LYS A 339 28.11 3.03 5.61
N LYS A 340 28.94 3.95 5.13
CA LYS A 340 30.31 4.12 5.62
C LYS A 340 30.32 4.34 7.13
N PRO A 341 31.31 3.76 7.85
CA PRO A 341 31.44 4.00 9.28
C PRO A 341 31.66 5.47 9.61
N GLY A 342 31.40 5.85 10.85
CA GLY A 342 31.57 7.21 11.37
C GLY A 342 30.24 7.98 11.47
N ARG A 343 30.32 9.22 11.96
CA ARG A 343 29.15 10.07 12.19
C ARG A 343 28.46 10.46 10.87
N TYR A 344 27.15 10.52 10.89
CA TYR A 344 26.37 10.99 9.73
C TYR A 344 26.44 12.52 9.55
N CYS A 345 26.50 13.25 10.67
CA CYS A 345 26.50 14.72 10.71
C CYS A 345 27.77 15.28 11.37
#